data_690915c6febc61022e9f149da8782cf3
#
_entry.id   690915c6febc61022e9f149da8782cf3
#
_cell.length_a   1.000
_cell.length_b   1.000
_cell.length_c   1.000
_cell.angle_alpha   90.00
_cell.angle_beta   90.00
_cell.angle_gamma   90.00
#
_symmetry.space_group_name_H-M   'P 1'
#
loop_
_entity.id
_entity.type
_entity.pdbx_description
1 polymer ?
#
loop_
_entity_poly.entity_id
_entity_poly.type
_entity_poly.pdbx_seq_one_letter_code
_entity_poly.pdbx_strand_id
1 'polypeptide(L)'
;TKSKYLGGGKISPVTFSEDDSSVVVLDDTNSSTAMIKAININDSTEEVLFHHPKYDPYPQLIDRKLIAVGVGPDYSHAYWLDDGIEAQVANQLVRAFNDGNDKIFNKANVRVTSMSKDRNKAIIRVEDDRSSPRYWLFDRKNNRLVDFLVVWPEIEETDLSQTKPFKFTNSDGVTLHGYFTEANNYTGEKPPLIVLPHGGPIGPRDFWGFDPDVQILSNAGYSVMKINYRGSGGYGRDFLKAGMGEPGRLIQKDIIEATEWIIEQGWVDENRVGIYGASFGGYSAVQAPILRPDLFKVGVSLVGLFDLN
;
A
#
# COMPACT_ATOMS: atom_id res chain seq x y z
N THR A 1 4.26 9.65 29.84
CA THR A 1 4.60 10.65 28.81
C THR A 1 3.34 11.13 28.13
N LYS A 2 2.96 12.39 28.36
CA LYS A 2 1.78 12.99 27.71
C LYS A 2 2.10 13.12 26.21
N SER A 3 1.40 12.37 25.37
CA SER A 3 1.35 12.62 23.94
C SER A 3 0.87 14.05 23.72
N LYS A 4 1.75 14.95 23.32
CA LYS A 4 1.38 16.29 22.90
C LYS A 4 0.75 16.20 21.50
N TYR A 5 -0.55 16.07 21.44
CA TYR A 5 -1.33 16.44 20.26
C TYR A 5 -1.28 17.97 20.16
N LEU A 6 -0.25 18.49 19.53
CA LEU A 6 -0.15 19.91 19.20
C LEU A 6 -0.33 20.06 17.70
N GLY A 7 -1.48 20.57 17.31
CA GLY A 7 -1.65 21.28 16.03
C GLY A 7 -1.31 20.52 14.74
N GLY A 8 -1.53 19.20 14.69
CA GLY A 8 -1.56 18.49 13.43
C GLY A 8 -0.36 17.65 13.04
N GLY A 9 0.61 17.42 13.90
CA GLY A 9 1.69 16.45 13.70
C GLY A 9 1.65 15.32 14.73
N LYS A 10 2.19 14.14 14.37
CA LYS A 10 2.21 12.94 15.20
C LYS A 10 3.63 12.38 15.29
N ILE A 11 4.03 12.01 16.51
CA ILE A 11 5.22 11.20 16.75
C ILE A 11 4.75 9.79 17.12
N SER A 12 5.14 8.79 16.34
CA SER A 12 4.79 7.39 16.56
C SER A 12 6.04 6.56 16.80
N PRO A 13 6.16 5.83 17.93
CA PRO A 13 7.30 4.96 18.17
C PRO A 13 7.31 3.80 17.17
N VAL A 14 8.49 3.45 16.67
CA VAL A 14 8.75 2.36 15.73
C VAL A 14 9.48 1.21 16.42
N THR A 15 10.64 1.49 17.02
CA THR A 15 11.47 0.52 17.72
C THR A 15 12.47 1.22 18.65
N PHE A 16 13.29 0.44 19.36
CA PHE A 16 14.50 0.94 20.03
C PHE A 16 15.72 0.76 19.13
N SER A 17 16.77 1.57 19.34
CA SER A 17 18.11 1.29 18.79
C SER A 17 18.66 -0.04 19.33
N GLU A 18 19.68 -0.60 18.68
CA GLU A 18 20.24 -1.90 19.09
C GLU A 18 20.83 -1.90 20.52
N ASP A 19 21.35 -0.76 20.95
CA ASP A 19 21.93 -0.53 22.29
C ASP A 19 20.89 -0.05 23.31
N ASP A 20 19.61 0.03 22.93
CA ASP A 20 18.49 0.57 23.72
C ASP A 20 18.71 2.03 24.21
N SER A 21 19.68 2.76 23.64
CA SER A 21 19.97 4.15 24.02
C SER A 21 19.01 5.16 23.41
N SER A 22 18.31 4.79 22.34
CA SER A 22 17.40 5.67 21.61
C SER A 22 16.10 4.99 21.23
N VAL A 23 15.04 5.79 21.10
CA VAL A 23 13.76 5.36 20.50
C VAL A 23 13.73 5.84 19.05
N VAL A 24 13.56 4.93 18.14
CA VAL A 24 13.29 5.24 16.72
C VAL A 24 11.81 5.57 16.57
N VAL A 25 11.52 6.70 15.96
CA VAL A 25 10.17 7.23 15.80
C VAL A 25 9.90 7.61 14.34
N LEU A 26 8.63 7.56 13.96
CA LEU A 26 8.10 8.24 12.78
C LEU A 26 7.53 9.60 13.25
N ASP A 27 8.06 10.71 12.74
CA ASP A 27 7.73 12.07 13.16
C ASP A 27 7.29 12.91 11.95
N ASP A 28 6.03 13.34 11.94
CA ASP A 28 5.46 14.23 10.93
C ASP A 28 5.15 15.64 11.47
N THR A 29 5.67 16.00 12.64
CA THR A 29 5.30 17.24 13.34
C THR A 29 5.77 18.51 12.64
N ASN A 30 6.95 18.51 12.05
CA ASN A 30 7.63 19.70 11.51
C ASN A 30 7.96 19.59 10.01
N SER A 31 7.37 18.63 9.30
CA SER A 31 7.61 18.41 7.88
C SER A 31 6.31 18.12 7.14
N SER A 32 6.31 18.35 5.82
CA SER A 32 5.21 17.94 4.94
C SER A 32 5.10 16.42 4.81
N THR A 33 6.21 15.70 5.00
CA THR A 33 6.28 14.23 5.03
C THR A 33 6.92 13.77 6.33
N ALA A 34 6.58 12.56 6.77
CA ALA A 34 7.16 11.99 7.99
C ALA A 34 8.66 11.75 7.84
N MET A 35 9.38 11.87 8.95
CA MET A 35 10.80 11.55 9.10
C MET A 35 10.96 10.33 10.00
N ILE A 36 11.96 9.50 9.74
CA ILE A 36 12.42 8.53 10.73
C ILE A 36 13.55 9.15 11.51
N LYS A 37 13.38 9.24 12.84
CA LYS A 37 14.34 9.83 13.76
C LYS A 37 14.71 8.84 14.86
N ALA A 38 15.94 8.93 15.35
CA ALA A 38 16.34 8.38 16.63
C ALA A 38 16.32 9.49 17.69
N ILE A 39 15.69 9.24 18.83
CA ILE A 39 15.63 10.16 19.96
C ILE A 39 16.33 9.49 21.14
N ASN A 40 17.46 10.04 21.59
CA ASN A 40 18.19 9.52 22.74
C ASN A 40 17.37 9.66 24.02
N ILE A 41 17.27 8.57 24.79
CA ILE A 41 16.41 8.52 25.99
C ILE A 41 17.00 9.29 27.21
N ASN A 42 18.31 9.58 27.22
CA ASN A 42 18.96 10.21 28.33
C ASN A 42 19.00 11.74 28.22
N ASP A 43 19.32 12.25 27.01
CA ASP A 43 19.52 13.69 26.79
C ASP A 43 18.54 14.31 25.80
N SER A 44 17.65 13.49 25.21
CA SER A 44 16.65 13.90 24.24
C SER A 44 17.23 14.48 22.93
N THR A 45 18.50 14.21 22.63
CA THR A 45 19.06 14.57 21.31
C THR A 45 18.39 13.78 20.21
N GLU A 46 18.16 14.45 19.06
CA GLU A 46 17.48 13.88 17.90
C GLU A 46 18.45 13.72 16.72
N GLU A 47 18.40 12.59 16.06
CA GLU A 47 19.08 12.31 14.80
C GLU A 47 18.05 11.93 13.73
N VAL A 48 18.13 12.54 12.54
CA VAL A 48 17.31 12.15 11.40
C VAL A 48 17.97 10.99 10.68
N LEU A 49 17.38 9.81 10.77
CA LEU A 49 17.87 8.61 10.10
C LEU A 49 17.41 8.56 8.62
N PHE A 50 16.21 9.06 8.34
CA PHE A 50 15.69 9.10 6.98
C PHE A 50 14.60 10.15 6.80
N HIS A 51 14.60 10.80 5.62
CA HIS A 51 13.56 11.71 5.17
C HIS A 51 13.42 11.65 3.64
N HIS A 52 12.18 11.59 3.15
CA HIS A 52 11.89 11.70 1.73
C HIS A 52 10.98 12.91 1.47
N PRO A 53 11.30 13.81 0.51
CA PRO A 53 10.63 15.11 0.38
C PRO A 53 9.18 15.04 -0.12
N LYS A 54 8.73 13.90 -0.67
CA LYS A 54 7.41 13.77 -1.31
C LYS A 54 6.50 12.71 -0.67
N TYR A 55 7.07 11.68 -0.05
CA TYR A 55 6.30 10.53 0.44
C TYR A 55 6.74 10.12 1.83
N ASP A 56 5.80 9.61 2.62
CA ASP A 56 6.10 9.11 3.94
C ASP A 56 6.85 7.77 3.87
N PRO A 57 7.87 7.56 4.71
CA PRO A 57 8.61 6.31 4.77
C PRO A 57 7.85 5.23 5.53
N TYR A 58 8.03 3.97 5.10
CA TYR A 58 7.55 2.77 5.80
C TYR A 58 8.75 2.01 6.38
N PRO A 59 8.94 1.99 7.72
CA PRO A 59 10.05 1.28 8.34
C PRO A 59 9.99 -0.23 8.07
N GLN A 60 11.13 -0.82 7.70
CA GLN A 60 11.29 -2.26 7.54
C GLN A 60 12.21 -2.79 8.65
N LEU A 61 11.65 -3.69 9.46
CA LEU A 61 12.31 -4.22 10.64
C LEU A 61 12.53 -5.73 10.50
N ILE A 62 13.69 -6.19 11.00
CA ILE A 62 13.94 -7.60 11.30
C ILE A 62 14.32 -7.68 12.78
N ASP A 63 13.60 -8.46 13.57
CA ASP A 63 13.83 -8.64 15.00
C ASP A 63 14.02 -7.30 15.75
N ARG A 64 13.16 -6.31 15.50
CA ARG A 64 13.20 -4.93 16.02
C ARG A 64 14.31 -4.03 15.43
N LYS A 65 15.25 -4.54 14.67
CA LYS A 65 16.29 -3.74 14.03
C LYS A 65 15.72 -3.08 12.76
N LEU A 66 15.87 -1.76 12.65
CA LEU A 66 15.52 -1.00 11.44
C LEU A 66 16.61 -1.25 10.38
N ILE A 67 16.26 -1.96 9.31
CA ILE A 67 17.22 -2.33 8.25
C ILE A 67 17.06 -1.47 6.98
N ALA A 68 15.84 -1.06 6.69
CA ALA A 68 15.52 -0.29 5.50
C ALA A 68 14.23 0.51 5.68
N VAL A 69 13.96 1.39 4.72
CA VAL A 69 12.67 2.06 4.55
C VAL A 69 12.13 1.83 3.16
N GLY A 70 10.84 1.52 3.07
CA GLY A 70 10.09 1.56 1.84
C GLY A 70 9.50 2.93 1.60
N VAL A 71 9.54 3.43 0.38
CA VAL A 71 8.92 4.70 -0.03
C VAL A 71 8.34 4.55 -1.44
N GLY A 72 7.23 5.18 -1.70
CA GLY A 72 6.73 5.34 -3.07
C GLY A 72 5.22 5.24 -3.19
N PRO A 73 4.66 5.91 -4.19
CA PRO A 73 3.22 5.91 -4.44
C PRO A 73 2.75 4.66 -5.19
N ASP A 74 3.57 4.16 -6.12
CA ASP A 74 3.20 3.11 -7.08
C ASP A 74 3.80 1.77 -6.68
N TYR A 75 5.12 1.62 -6.87
CA TYR A 75 5.91 0.51 -6.34
C TYR A 75 6.72 0.99 -5.14
N SER A 76 7.00 0.10 -4.20
CA SER A 76 7.87 0.45 -3.07
C SER A 76 9.33 0.55 -3.53
N HIS A 77 9.99 1.65 -3.16
CA HIS A 77 11.42 1.84 -3.31
C HIS A 77 12.09 1.58 -1.97
N ALA A 78 13.09 0.71 -1.92
CA ALA A 78 13.84 0.45 -0.70
C ALA A 78 15.05 1.38 -0.57
N TYR A 79 15.21 1.93 0.64
CA TYR A 79 16.40 2.66 1.07
C TYR A 79 17.00 1.90 2.24
N TRP A 80 18.16 1.30 2.01
CA TRP A 80 18.88 0.52 3.01
C TRP A 80 19.56 1.46 4.00
N LEU A 81 19.29 1.28 5.29
CA LEU A 81 19.81 2.11 6.38
C LEU A 81 20.85 1.39 7.22
N ASP A 82 21.00 0.09 7.03
CA ASP A 82 21.90 -0.79 7.76
C ASP A 82 22.70 -1.66 6.78
N ASP A 83 23.89 -2.10 7.16
CA ASP A 83 24.76 -2.98 6.39
C ASP A 83 25.07 -4.29 7.12
N GLY A 84 24.44 -4.52 8.27
CA GLY A 84 24.54 -5.75 9.06
C GLY A 84 23.98 -6.96 8.32
N ILE A 85 24.09 -8.12 8.96
CA ILE A 85 23.75 -9.41 8.37
C ILE A 85 22.26 -9.50 7.97
N GLU A 86 21.37 -8.88 8.74
CA GLU A 86 19.94 -8.84 8.47
C GLU A 86 19.66 -8.07 7.17
N ALA A 87 20.27 -6.90 7.01
CA ALA A 87 20.13 -6.08 5.81
C ALA A 87 20.76 -6.74 4.59
N GLN A 88 21.95 -7.36 4.72
CA GLN A 88 22.59 -8.10 3.65
C GLN A 88 21.73 -9.26 3.14
N VAL A 89 21.16 -10.05 4.05
CA VAL A 89 20.27 -11.17 3.70
C VAL A 89 19.00 -10.65 3.03
N ALA A 90 18.37 -9.63 3.58
CA ALA A 90 17.17 -9.04 2.99
C ALA A 90 17.45 -8.47 1.59
N ASN A 91 18.54 -7.72 1.42
CA ASN A 91 18.97 -7.17 0.13
C ASN A 91 19.25 -8.27 -0.90
N GLN A 92 19.98 -9.33 -0.52
CA GLN A 92 20.24 -10.47 -1.39
C GLN A 92 18.96 -11.11 -1.90
N LEU A 93 17.97 -11.30 -1.00
CA LEU A 93 16.68 -11.92 -1.34
C LEU A 93 15.83 -10.99 -2.20
N VAL A 94 15.77 -9.70 -1.88
CA VAL A 94 15.09 -8.72 -2.74
C VAL A 94 15.63 -8.73 -4.15
N ARG A 95 16.96 -8.73 -4.32
CA ARG A 95 17.62 -8.81 -5.64
C ARG A 95 17.28 -10.11 -6.38
N ALA A 96 17.23 -11.23 -5.68
CA ALA A 96 16.95 -12.53 -6.28
C ALA A 96 15.54 -12.59 -6.92
N PHE A 97 14.55 -11.95 -6.30
CA PHE A 97 13.18 -11.93 -6.78
C PHE A 97 12.82 -10.70 -7.66
N ASN A 98 13.71 -9.72 -7.78
CA ASN A 98 13.51 -8.51 -8.58
C ASN A 98 14.59 -8.33 -9.67
N ASP A 99 15.05 -9.41 -10.30
CA ASP A 99 16.01 -9.40 -11.42
C ASP A 99 17.30 -8.62 -11.12
N GLY A 100 17.81 -8.75 -9.90
CA GLY A 100 19.00 -8.04 -9.44
C GLY A 100 18.77 -6.61 -8.95
N ASN A 101 17.55 -6.11 -9.00
CA ASN A 101 17.18 -4.79 -8.48
C ASN A 101 16.90 -4.88 -6.97
N ASP A 102 17.55 -4.03 -6.19
CA ASP A 102 17.37 -3.91 -4.74
C ASP A 102 16.70 -2.61 -4.30
N LYS A 103 16.24 -1.81 -5.28
CA LYS A 103 15.68 -0.48 -5.02
C LYS A 103 14.19 -0.36 -5.31
N ILE A 104 13.68 -1.11 -6.29
CA ILE A 104 12.28 -1.03 -6.72
C ILE A 104 11.65 -2.41 -6.67
N PHE A 105 10.58 -2.56 -5.92
CA PHE A 105 9.82 -3.81 -5.78
C PHE A 105 8.67 -3.84 -6.79
N ASN A 106 9.00 -3.92 -8.08
CA ASN A 106 8.03 -3.92 -9.16
C ASN A 106 7.77 -5.30 -9.76
N LYS A 107 8.45 -6.34 -9.25
CA LYS A 107 8.21 -7.73 -9.63
C LYS A 107 7.76 -8.58 -8.46
N ALA A 108 8.32 -8.32 -7.27
CA ALA A 108 7.92 -9.01 -6.06
C ALA A 108 8.15 -8.14 -4.82
N ASN A 109 7.19 -8.16 -3.91
CA ASN A 109 7.36 -7.70 -2.56
C ASN A 109 8.01 -8.81 -1.75
N VAL A 110 9.25 -8.59 -1.31
CA VAL A 110 10.03 -9.55 -0.53
C VAL A 110 10.22 -9.03 0.88
N ARG A 111 9.80 -9.79 1.85
CA ARG A 111 9.92 -9.42 3.27
C ARG A 111 10.51 -10.56 4.08
N VAL A 112 11.63 -10.30 4.76
CA VAL A 112 12.12 -11.19 5.80
C VAL A 112 11.21 -11.05 7.02
N THR A 113 10.49 -12.12 7.38
CA THR A 113 9.53 -12.10 8.48
C THR A 113 10.17 -12.48 9.80
N SER A 114 11.21 -13.32 9.78
CA SER A 114 11.94 -13.72 10.96
C SER A 114 13.29 -14.33 10.60
N MET A 115 14.24 -14.30 11.53
CA MET A 115 15.53 -14.98 11.41
C MET A 115 15.81 -15.85 12.63
N SER A 116 16.58 -16.94 12.43
CA SER A 116 17.10 -17.74 13.53
C SER A 116 18.12 -16.94 14.36
N LYS A 117 18.32 -17.31 15.62
CA LYS A 117 19.25 -16.61 16.54
C LYS A 117 20.69 -16.54 15.99
N ASP A 118 21.13 -17.58 15.29
CA ASP A 118 22.47 -17.65 14.66
C ASP A 118 22.54 -17.00 13.28
N ARG A 119 21.42 -16.35 12.82
CA ARG A 119 21.28 -15.70 11.52
C ARG A 119 21.55 -16.60 10.30
N ASN A 120 21.51 -17.91 10.48
CA ASN A 120 21.74 -18.88 9.39
C ASN A 120 20.48 -19.24 8.62
N LYS A 121 19.30 -19.00 9.20
CA LYS A 121 18.01 -19.28 8.56
C LYS A 121 17.10 -18.05 8.62
N ALA A 122 16.35 -17.83 7.55
CA ALA A 122 15.34 -16.79 7.49
C ALA A 122 14.05 -17.35 6.90
N ILE A 123 12.91 -16.93 7.44
CA ILE A 123 11.61 -17.08 6.80
C ILE A 123 11.35 -15.80 6.01
N ILE A 124 11.04 -15.95 4.73
CA ILE A 124 10.68 -14.83 3.87
C ILE A 124 9.28 -15.01 3.32
N ARG A 125 8.55 -13.92 3.20
CA ARG A 125 7.29 -13.83 2.47
C ARG A 125 7.56 -13.13 1.16
N VAL A 126 7.14 -13.76 0.07
CA VAL A 126 7.22 -13.22 -1.29
C VAL A 126 5.84 -13.17 -1.87
N GLU A 127 5.48 -12.06 -2.46
CA GLU A 127 4.23 -11.86 -3.19
C GLU A 127 4.42 -10.85 -4.31
N ASP A 128 3.67 -11.00 -5.36
CA ASP A 128 3.48 -10.02 -6.42
C ASP A 128 1.98 -9.79 -6.67
N ASP A 129 1.60 -9.18 -7.78
CA ASP A 129 0.21 -8.95 -8.12
C ASP A 129 -0.52 -10.18 -8.70
N ARG A 130 0.22 -11.21 -9.15
CA ARG A 130 -0.28 -12.41 -9.83
C ARG A 130 0.11 -13.73 -9.19
N SER A 131 0.64 -13.70 -7.99
CA SER A 131 0.94 -14.95 -7.27
C SER A 131 0.40 -14.91 -5.85
N SER A 132 -0.18 -16.03 -5.44
CA SER A 132 -0.54 -16.23 -4.03
C SER A 132 0.68 -16.02 -3.15
N PRO A 133 0.58 -15.28 -2.04
CA PRO A 133 1.71 -15.07 -1.15
C PRO A 133 2.35 -16.40 -0.74
N ARG A 134 3.67 -16.47 -0.85
CA ARG A 134 4.48 -17.65 -0.56
C ARG A 134 5.47 -17.38 0.55
N TYR A 135 5.66 -18.35 1.40
CA TYR A 135 6.71 -18.34 2.41
C TYR A 135 7.81 -19.31 2.00
N TRP A 136 9.06 -18.85 2.10
CA TRP A 136 10.25 -19.62 1.81
C TRP A 136 11.13 -19.68 3.05
N LEU A 137 11.81 -20.82 3.23
CA LEU A 137 12.90 -20.94 4.17
C LEU A 137 14.21 -20.72 3.43
N PHE A 138 14.94 -19.68 3.76
CA PHE A 138 16.30 -19.44 3.28
C PHE A 138 17.31 -20.02 4.25
N ASP A 139 18.13 -20.96 3.78
CA ASP A 139 19.30 -21.49 4.48
C ASP A 139 20.53 -20.76 3.94
N ARG A 140 21.00 -19.76 4.68
CA ARG A 140 22.10 -18.90 4.29
C ARG A 140 23.42 -19.66 4.19
N LYS A 141 23.68 -20.62 5.09
CA LYS A 141 24.93 -21.40 5.11
C LYS A 141 25.10 -22.22 3.83
N ASN A 142 24.01 -22.76 3.31
CA ASN A 142 24.00 -23.57 2.10
C ASN A 142 23.56 -22.76 0.86
N ASN A 143 23.24 -21.47 1.02
CA ASN A 143 22.67 -20.59 -0.01
C ASN A 143 21.46 -21.23 -0.72
N ARG A 144 20.54 -21.80 0.05
CA ARG A 144 19.42 -22.57 -0.46
C ARG A 144 18.08 -21.97 -0.04
N LEU A 145 17.19 -21.80 -1.02
CA LEU A 145 15.77 -21.50 -0.79
C LEU A 145 14.97 -22.80 -0.85
N VAL A 146 14.08 -22.98 0.12
CA VAL A 146 13.16 -24.11 0.19
C VAL A 146 11.73 -23.56 0.25
N ASP A 147 10.86 -24.03 -0.64
CA ASP A 147 9.43 -23.72 -0.59
C ASP A 147 8.86 -24.27 0.72
N PHE A 148 8.21 -23.41 1.49
CA PHE A 148 7.74 -23.75 2.83
C PHE A 148 6.22 -23.75 2.93
N LEU A 149 5.55 -22.72 2.38
CA LEU A 149 4.10 -22.58 2.46
C LEU A 149 3.59 -21.66 1.35
N VAL A 150 2.52 -22.06 0.69
CA VAL A 150 1.70 -21.22 -0.18
C VAL A 150 0.41 -20.89 0.55
N VAL A 151 -0.01 -19.62 0.56
CA VAL A 151 -1.20 -19.21 1.35
C VAL A 151 -2.48 -19.75 0.71
N TRP A 152 -2.59 -19.70 -0.61
CA TRP A 152 -3.70 -20.27 -1.38
C TRP A 152 -3.15 -21.17 -2.48
N PRO A 153 -2.87 -22.45 -2.18
CA PRO A 153 -2.23 -23.35 -3.14
C PRO A 153 -3.13 -23.72 -4.33
N GLU A 154 -4.44 -23.49 -4.23
CA GLU A 154 -5.41 -23.78 -5.29
C GLU A 154 -5.46 -22.70 -6.38
N ILE A 155 -4.81 -21.55 -6.15
CA ILE A 155 -4.78 -20.43 -7.10
C ILE A 155 -3.58 -20.59 -8.01
N GLU A 156 -3.83 -20.71 -9.31
CA GLU A 156 -2.80 -20.74 -10.34
C GLU A 156 -2.51 -19.33 -10.89
N GLU A 157 -1.26 -19.01 -11.19
CA GLU A 157 -0.85 -17.70 -11.72
C GLU A 157 -1.51 -17.38 -13.07
N THR A 158 -1.85 -18.41 -13.85
CA THR A 158 -2.56 -18.27 -15.13
C THR A 158 -3.96 -17.70 -14.99
N ASP A 159 -4.55 -17.83 -13.80
CA ASP A 159 -5.89 -17.33 -13.49
C ASP A 159 -5.89 -15.90 -12.96
N LEU A 160 -4.72 -15.27 -12.85
CA LEU A 160 -4.55 -13.98 -12.21
C LEU A 160 -4.14 -12.89 -13.19
N SER A 161 -4.73 -11.72 -13.00
CA SER A 161 -4.49 -10.54 -13.83
C SER A 161 -3.43 -9.62 -13.26
N GLN A 162 -2.70 -8.98 -14.17
CA GLN A 162 -1.72 -7.97 -13.80
C GLN A 162 -2.38 -6.72 -13.26
N THR A 163 -1.82 -6.19 -12.16
CA THR A 163 -2.19 -4.92 -11.57
C THR A 163 -1.16 -3.84 -11.92
N LYS A 164 -1.59 -2.79 -12.60
CA LYS A 164 -0.75 -1.69 -13.04
C LYS A 164 -1.03 -0.43 -12.22
N PRO A 165 -0.01 0.27 -11.69
CA PRO A 165 -0.22 1.57 -11.09
C PRO A 165 -0.61 2.59 -12.15
N PHE A 166 -1.45 3.56 -11.76
CA PHE A 166 -1.76 4.74 -12.56
C PHE A 166 -1.75 5.99 -11.69
N LYS A 167 -1.67 7.14 -12.32
CA LYS A 167 -1.83 8.44 -11.67
C LYS A 167 -2.54 9.40 -12.61
N PHE A 168 -3.31 10.29 -12.03
CA PHE A 168 -3.92 11.40 -12.76
C PHE A 168 -4.02 12.64 -11.86
N THR A 169 -4.25 13.79 -12.42
CA THR A 169 -4.48 15.02 -11.67
C THR A 169 -5.95 15.38 -11.78
N ASN A 170 -6.63 15.47 -10.64
CA ASN A 170 -8.04 15.78 -10.58
C ASN A 170 -8.31 17.27 -10.89
N SER A 171 -9.59 17.66 -10.94
CA SER A 171 -10.01 19.04 -11.25
C SER A 171 -9.59 20.08 -10.19
N ASP A 172 -9.23 19.65 -8.98
CA ASP A 172 -8.68 20.51 -7.93
C ASP A 172 -7.16 20.67 -8.02
N GLY A 173 -6.50 20.07 -9.03
CA GLY A 173 -5.05 20.09 -9.20
C GLY A 173 -4.29 19.11 -8.29
N VAL A 174 -5.00 18.17 -7.65
CA VAL A 174 -4.40 17.16 -6.78
C VAL A 174 -4.03 15.92 -7.60
N THR A 175 -2.76 15.49 -7.51
CA THR A 175 -2.33 14.23 -8.13
C THR A 175 -2.75 13.06 -7.25
N LEU A 176 -3.55 12.17 -7.82
CA LEU A 176 -4.03 10.95 -7.21
C LEU A 176 -3.33 9.73 -7.82
N HIS A 177 -3.10 8.72 -7.02
CA HIS A 177 -2.47 7.45 -7.40
C HIS A 177 -3.43 6.31 -7.17
N GLY A 178 -3.40 5.32 -8.05
CA GLY A 178 -4.26 4.15 -7.94
C GLY A 178 -3.67 2.93 -8.64
N TYR A 179 -4.45 1.86 -8.66
CA TYR A 179 -4.10 0.59 -9.28
C TYR A 179 -5.24 0.13 -10.16
N PHE A 180 -4.91 -0.29 -11.37
CA PHE A 180 -5.86 -0.85 -12.33
C PHE A 180 -5.49 -2.30 -12.63
N THR A 181 -6.46 -3.19 -12.49
CA THR A 181 -6.34 -4.60 -12.84
C THR A 181 -7.28 -4.91 -13.98
N GLU A 182 -6.75 -5.44 -15.06
CA GLU A 182 -7.54 -5.80 -16.24
C GLU A 182 -8.42 -7.03 -15.96
N ALA A 183 -9.59 -7.08 -16.60
CA ALA A 183 -10.45 -8.25 -16.55
C ALA A 183 -9.74 -9.46 -17.14
N ASN A 184 -9.76 -10.60 -16.44
CA ASN A 184 -9.23 -11.85 -16.95
C ASN A 184 -10.27 -12.56 -17.81
N ASN A 185 -9.82 -13.22 -18.89
CA ASN A 185 -10.68 -14.05 -19.77
C ASN A 185 -11.92 -13.34 -20.33
N TYR A 186 -11.93 -12.01 -20.36
CA TYR A 186 -13.04 -11.26 -20.95
C TYR A 186 -12.95 -11.27 -22.48
N THR A 187 -14.03 -11.69 -23.14
CA THR A 187 -14.08 -11.87 -24.61
C THR A 187 -14.86 -10.77 -25.34
N GLY A 188 -15.46 -9.81 -24.59
CA GLY A 188 -16.16 -8.66 -25.15
C GLY A 188 -15.22 -7.55 -25.60
N GLU A 189 -15.76 -6.49 -26.21
CA GLU A 189 -14.96 -5.36 -26.68
C GLU A 189 -14.32 -4.59 -25.54
N LYS A 190 -15.11 -4.21 -24.53
CA LYS A 190 -14.65 -3.50 -23.32
C LYS A 190 -15.25 -4.14 -22.07
N PRO A 191 -14.43 -4.48 -21.05
CA PRO A 191 -14.93 -5.09 -19.83
C PRO A 191 -15.71 -4.10 -18.96
N PRO A 192 -16.63 -4.58 -18.11
CA PRO A 192 -17.22 -3.78 -17.06
C PRO A 192 -16.17 -3.39 -16.01
N LEU A 193 -16.39 -2.27 -15.32
CA LEU A 193 -15.52 -1.75 -14.26
C LEU A 193 -16.16 -1.96 -12.89
N ILE A 194 -15.35 -2.44 -11.93
CA ILE A 194 -15.65 -2.33 -10.50
C ILE A 194 -14.66 -1.35 -9.87
N VAL A 195 -15.19 -0.30 -9.26
CA VAL A 195 -14.44 0.63 -8.43
C VAL A 195 -14.39 0.07 -7.00
N LEU A 196 -13.19 -0.08 -6.44
CA LEU A 196 -12.94 -0.71 -5.13
C LEU A 196 -12.20 0.28 -4.22
N PRO A 197 -12.90 1.26 -3.60
CA PRO A 197 -12.29 2.18 -2.65
C PRO A 197 -11.95 1.48 -1.33
N HIS A 198 -10.76 1.75 -0.80
CA HIS A 198 -10.34 1.21 0.49
C HIS A 198 -11.12 1.80 1.67
N GLY A 199 -11.06 1.14 2.82
CA GLY A 199 -11.61 1.62 4.08
C GLY A 199 -10.77 2.73 4.74
N GLY A 200 -11.26 3.30 5.82
CA GLY A 200 -10.59 4.36 6.57
C GLY A 200 -11.56 5.47 6.98
N PRO A 201 -11.59 6.63 6.32
CA PRO A 201 -10.87 7.05 5.09
C PRO A 201 -9.46 7.62 5.34
N ILE A 202 -9.11 7.96 6.59
CA ILE A 202 -7.90 8.70 6.92
C ILE A 202 -6.81 7.73 7.42
N GLY A 203 -5.68 7.69 6.71
CA GLY A 203 -4.49 6.90 7.05
C GLY A 203 -4.29 5.62 6.25
N PRO A 204 -5.27 4.71 6.11
CA PRO A 204 -5.15 3.57 5.21
C PRO A 204 -4.87 3.97 3.75
N ARG A 205 -4.27 3.04 3.00
CA ARG A 205 -4.06 3.18 1.56
C ARG A 205 -3.95 1.81 0.89
N ASP A 206 -4.14 1.79 -0.42
CA ASP A 206 -3.80 0.65 -1.26
C ASP A 206 -2.32 0.64 -1.63
N PHE A 207 -1.80 -0.57 -1.80
CA PHE A 207 -0.45 -0.85 -2.28
C PHE A 207 -0.52 -1.80 -3.48
N TRP A 208 0.55 -1.82 -4.26
CA TRP A 208 0.74 -2.85 -5.28
C TRP A 208 1.03 -4.20 -4.61
N GLY A 209 0.44 -5.25 -5.15
CA GLY A 209 0.62 -6.62 -4.68
C GLY A 209 -0.65 -7.44 -4.85
N PHE A 210 -0.63 -8.67 -4.35
CA PHE A 210 -1.75 -9.60 -4.41
C PHE A 210 -2.92 -9.11 -3.53
N ASP A 211 -4.09 -9.04 -4.16
CA ASP A 211 -5.34 -8.70 -3.48
C ASP A 211 -6.41 -9.72 -3.92
N PRO A 212 -6.90 -10.56 -3.00
CA PRO A 212 -7.84 -11.63 -3.35
C PRO A 212 -9.16 -11.11 -3.91
N ASP A 213 -9.70 -10.00 -3.38
CA ASP A 213 -10.95 -9.42 -3.89
C ASP A 213 -10.79 -8.92 -5.33
N VAL A 214 -9.66 -8.26 -5.60
CA VAL A 214 -9.32 -7.79 -6.94
C VAL A 214 -9.21 -8.96 -7.91
N GLN A 215 -8.52 -10.03 -7.53
CA GLN A 215 -8.30 -11.17 -8.41
C GLN A 215 -9.59 -12.00 -8.63
N ILE A 216 -10.43 -12.15 -7.61
CA ILE A 216 -11.75 -12.80 -7.77
C ILE A 216 -12.62 -12.01 -8.76
N LEU A 217 -12.69 -10.69 -8.63
CA LEU A 217 -13.46 -9.84 -9.52
C LEU A 217 -12.90 -9.87 -10.95
N SER A 218 -11.57 -9.79 -11.07
CA SER A 218 -10.88 -9.83 -12.35
C SER A 218 -11.14 -11.18 -13.08
N ASN A 219 -11.05 -12.30 -12.36
CA ASN A 219 -11.32 -13.61 -12.90
C ASN A 219 -12.81 -13.82 -13.29
N ALA A 220 -13.70 -13.07 -12.62
CA ALA A 220 -15.12 -13.02 -13.00
C ALA A 220 -15.40 -12.12 -14.21
N GLY A 221 -14.37 -11.54 -14.85
CA GLY A 221 -14.50 -10.75 -16.08
C GLY A 221 -14.70 -9.24 -15.86
N TYR A 222 -14.42 -8.71 -14.67
CA TYR A 222 -14.47 -7.29 -14.37
C TYR A 222 -13.07 -6.70 -14.34
N SER A 223 -12.86 -5.54 -14.95
CA SER A 223 -11.70 -4.71 -14.60
C SER A 223 -11.92 -4.07 -13.23
N VAL A 224 -10.85 -3.91 -12.45
CA VAL A 224 -10.94 -3.36 -11.09
C VAL A 224 -10.04 -2.14 -10.95
N MET A 225 -10.58 -1.05 -10.40
CA MET A 225 -9.83 0.14 -10.07
C MET A 225 -9.82 0.35 -8.56
N LYS A 226 -8.61 0.47 -7.98
CA LYS A 226 -8.39 0.99 -6.62
C LYS A 226 -7.79 2.39 -6.69
N ILE A 227 -8.20 3.28 -5.79
CA ILE A 227 -7.74 4.67 -5.77
C ILE A 227 -7.35 5.11 -4.37
N ASN A 228 -6.17 5.69 -4.24
CA ASN A 228 -5.72 6.38 -3.05
C ASN A 228 -6.20 7.84 -3.10
N TYR A 229 -7.41 8.06 -2.60
CA TYR A 229 -8.05 9.37 -2.54
C TYR A 229 -7.44 10.25 -1.44
N ARG A 230 -7.75 11.55 -1.43
CA ARG A 230 -7.35 12.46 -0.35
C ARG A 230 -7.68 11.87 1.03
N GLY A 231 -6.72 11.92 1.96
CA GLY A 231 -6.84 11.25 3.25
C GLY A 231 -6.07 9.94 3.35
N SER A 232 -5.68 9.33 2.22
CA SER A 232 -4.82 8.14 2.21
C SER A 232 -3.43 8.48 2.76
N GLY A 233 -2.83 7.55 3.50
CA GLY A 233 -1.49 7.69 4.06
C GLY A 233 -0.36 7.52 3.03
N GLY A 234 0.84 7.93 3.39
CA GLY A 234 2.04 7.74 2.56
C GLY A 234 2.31 8.85 1.55
N TYR A 235 1.41 9.80 1.41
CA TYR A 235 1.50 10.93 0.46
C TYR A 235 1.78 12.27 1.16
N GLY A 236 2.18 12.22 2.43
CA GLY A 236 2.47 13.39 3.24
C GLY A 236 1.26 13.95 3.96
N ARG A 237 1.57 14.83 4.92
CA ARG A 237 0.59 15.38 5.86
C ARG A 237 -0.51 16.20 5.21
N ASP A 238 -0.17 16.99 4.18
CA ASP A 238 -1.16 17.87 3.55
C ASP A 238 -2.19 17.06 2.76
N PHE A 239 -1.75 15.98 2.09
CA PHE A 239 -2.65 15.04 1.42
C PHE A 239 -3.55 14.31 2.41
N LEU A 240 -2.99 13.87 3.54
CA LEU A 240 -3.75 13.25 4.63
C LEU A 240 -4.82 14.20 5.19
N LYS A 241 -4.43 15.45 5.49
CA LYS A 241 -5.34 16.49 6.03
C LYS A 241 -6.42 16.91 5.05
N ALA A 242 -6.13 16.92 3.74
CA ALA A 242 -7.10 17.28 2.72
C ALA A 242 -8.32 16.37 2.67
N GLY A 243 -8.25 15.16 3.24
CA GLY A 243 -9.38 14.24 3.39
C GLY A 243 -10.15 14.42 4.71
N MET A 244 -9.56 15.11 5.71
CA MET A 244 -10.20 15.25 7.02
C MET A 244 -11.46 16.12 6.94
N GLY A 245 -12.58 15.60 7.47
CA GLY A 245 -13.89 16.28 7.41
C GLY A 245 -14.54 16.26 6.02
N GLU A 246 -13.96 15.51 5.05
CA GLU A 246 -14.43 15.47 3.67
C GLU A 246 -14.94 14.08 3.19
N PRO A 247 -15.42 13.19 4.07
CA PRO A 247 -15.78 11.82 3.68
C PRO A 247 -16.90 11.78 2.63
N GLY A 248 -17.87 12.68 2.73
CA GLY A 248 -19.03 12.75 1.83
C GLY A 248 -18.86 13.70 0.64
N ARG A 249 -17.75 14.43 0.54
CA ARG A 249 -17.54 15.48 -0.47
C ARG A 249 -16.28 15.25 -1.29
N LEU A 250 -15.13 15.78 -0.86
CA LEU A 250 -13.91 15.75 -1.66
C LEU A 250 -13.36 14.36 -1.88
N ILE A 251 -13.52 13.43 -0.92
CA ILE A 251 -13.12 12.04 -1.09
C ILE A 251 -14.00 11.36 -2.15
N GLN A 252 -15.32 11.59 -2.12
CA GLN A 252 -16.22 11.04 -3.14
C GLN A 252 -15.93 11.64 -4.52
N LYS A 253 -15.61 12.93 -4.59
CA LYS A 253 -15.16 13.59 -5.82
C LYS A 253 -13.92 12.92 -6.41
N ASP A 254 -12.92 12.61 -5.58
CA ASP A 254 -11.70 11.91 -6.03
C ASP A 254 -12.01 10.53 -6.63
N ILE A 255 -12.90 9.76 -5.98
CA ILE A 255 -13.33 8.44 -6.46
C ILE A 255 -14.07 8.56 -7.80
N ILE A 256 -14.99 9.54 -7.92
CA ILE A 256 -15.78 9.77 -9.13
C ILE A 256 -14.86 10.20 -10.28
N GLU A 257 -14.01 11.19 -10.08
CA GLU A 257 -13.12 11.71 -11.13
C GLU A 257 -12.07 10.66 -11.57
N ALA A 258 -11.59 9.81 -10.64
CA ALA A 258 -10.75 8.66 -10.99
C ALA A 258 -11.50 7.67 -11.89
N THR A 259 -12.77 7.44 -11.61
CA THR A 259 -13.62 6.54 -12.42
C THR A 259 -13.82 7.12 -13.83
N GLU A 260 -14.13 8.40 -13.93
CA GLU A 260 -14.27 9.10 -15.21
C GLU A 260 -12.97 9.07 -16.00
N TRP A 261 -11.84 9.30 -15.35
CA TRP A 261 -10.53 9.24 -15.99
C TRP A 261 -10.23 7.84 -16.57
N ILE A 262 -10.52 6.75 -15.84
CA ILE A 262 -10.36 5.37 -16.36
C ILE A 262 -11.23 5.14 -17.60
N ILE A 263 -12.47 5.63 -17.60
CA ILE A 263 -13.39 5.54 -18.74
C ILE A 263 -12.82 6.30 -19.95
N GLU A 264 -12.31 7.50 -19.74
CA GLU A 264 -11.70 8.33 -20.78
C GLU A 264 -10.47 7.67 -21.43
N GLN A 265 -9.73 6.81 -20.70
CA GLN A 265 -8.67 6.01 -21.29
C GLN A 265 -9.19 4.95 -22.28
N GLY A 266 -10.49 4.69 -22.30
CA GLY A 266 -11.11 3.70 -23.18
C GLY A 266 -10.88 2.25 -22.75
N TRP A 267 -10.45 2.01 -21.52
CA TRP A 267 -10.10 0.67 -21.02
C TRP A 267 -11.30 -0.17 -20.61
N VAL A 268 -12.44 0.47 -20.34
CA VAL A 268 -13.65 -0.16 -19.80
C VAL A 268 -14.92 0.35 -20.50
N ASP A 269 -16.04 -0.36 -20.31
CA ASP A 269 -17.34 0.06 -20.78
C ASP A 269 -17.96 1.09 -19.82
N GLU A 270 -18.15 2.32 -20.29
CA GLU A 270 -18.75 3.43 -19.54
C GLU A 270 -20.17 3.16 -19.03
N ASN A 271 -20.89 2.25 -19.68
CA ASN A 271 -22.28 1.90 -19.33
C ASN A 271 -22.37 0.78 -18.30
N ARG A 272 -21.24 0.17 -17.91
CA ARG A 272 -21.18 -0.97 -16.99
C ARG A 272 -20.17 -0.76 -15.87
N VAL A 273 -20.43 0.28 -15.06
CA VAL A 273 -19.60 0.66 -13.92
C VAL A 273 -20.33 0.33 -12.62
N GLY A 274 -19.70 -0.46 -11.77
CA GLY A 274 -20.13 -0.74 -10.41
C GLY A 274 -19.12 -0.25 -9.38
N ILE A 275 -19.56 -0.16 -8.13
CA ILE A 275 -18.69 0.17 -7.00
C ILE A 275 -18.92 -0.83 -5.87
N TYR A 276 -17.84 -1.38 -5.32
CA TYR A 276 -17.85 -2.32 -4.20
C TYR A 276 -16.85 -1.88 -3.15
N GLY A 277 -17.18 -1.99 -1.88
CA GLY A 277 -16.22 -1.67 -0.84
C GLY A 277 -16.67 -2.06 0.56
N ALA A 278 -15.71 -2.07 1.48
CA ALA A 278 -15.92 -2.40 2.88
C ALA A 278 -15.66 -1.18 3.77
N SER A 279 -16.37 -1.14 4.94
CA SER A 279 -16.24 -0.06 5.91
C SER A 279 -16.50 1.31 5.26
N PHE A 280 -15.53 2.24 5.26
CA PHE A 280 -15.66 3.50 4.54
C PHE A 280 -15.81 3.29 3.02
N GLY A 281 -15.15 2.29 2.42
CA GLY A 281 -15.40 1.89 1.04
C GLY A 281 -16.85 1.45 0.81
N GLY A 282 -17.46 0.81 1.81
CA GLY A 282 -18.88 0.47 1.81
C GLY A 282 -19.81 1.69 1.89
N TYR A 283 -19.41 2.73 2.63
CA TYR A 283 -20.08 4.03 2.58
C TYR A 283 -19.99 4.63 1.18
N SER A 284 -18.82 4.66 0.58
CA SER A 284 -18.62 5.18 -0.77
C SER A 284 -19.43 4.40 -1.82
N ALA A 285 -19.56 3.07 -1.64
CA ALA A 285 -20.35 2.22 -2.53
C ALA A 285 -21.86 2.56 -2.53
N VAL A 286 -22.35 3.22 -1.50
CA VAL A 286 -23.72 3.76 -1.46
C VAL A 286 -23.76 5.22 -1.89
N GLN A 287 -22.81 6.03 -1.42
CA GLN A 287 -22.80 7.47 -1.66
C GLN A 287 -22.52 7.84 -3.13
N ALA A 288 -21.58 7.15 -3.79
CA ALA A 288 -21.21 7.47 -5.18
C ALA A 288 -22.37 7.25 -6.17
N PRO A 289 -23.16 6.16 -6.13
CA PRO A 289 -24.37 6.02 -6.95
C PRO A 289 -25.44 7.08 -6.67
N ILE A 290 -25.55 7.60 -5.45
CA ILE A 290 -26.47 8.70 -5.12
C ILE A 290 -26.00 10.00 -5.78
N LEU A 291 -24.70 10.29 -5.75
CA LEU A 291 -24.11 11.49 -6.34
C LEU A 291 -24.08 11.42 -7.88
N ARG A 292 -23.84 10.24 -8.44
CA ARG A 292 -23.67 10.00 -9.88
C ARG A 292 -24.43 8.74 -10.34
N PRO A 293 -25.78 8.78 -10.33
CA PRO A 293 -26.61 7.66 -10.78
C PRO A 293 -26.49 7.39 -12.29
N ASP A 294 -26.02 8.36 -13.05
CA ASP A 294 -25.66 8.22 -14.46
C ASP A 294 -24.42 7.36 -14.66
N LEU A 295 -23.44 7.44 -13.76
CA LEU A 295 -22.15 6.76 -13.84
C LEU A 295 -22.23 5.34 -13.25
N PHE A 296 -22.65 5.22 -11.99
CA PHE A 296 -22.65 3.93 -11.29
C PHE A 296 -23.98 3.21 -11.43
N LYS A 297 -23.96 1.97 -11.95
CA LYS A 297 -25.16 1.14 -12.19
C LYS A 297 -25.50 0.24 -10.99
N VAL A 298 -24.49 -0.07 -10.15
CA VAL A 298 -24.65 -0.90 -8.95
C VAL A 298 -23.65 -0.49 -7.89
N GLY A 299 -24.08 -0.51 -6.61
CA GLY A 299 -23.24 -0.36 -5.44
C GLY A 299 -23.38 -1.57 -4.52
N VAL A 300 -22.27 -2.14 -4.08
CA VAL A 300 -22.24 -3.26 -3.12
C VAL A 300 -21.46 -2.82 -1.89
N SER A 301 -22.15 -2.75 -0.76
CA SER A 301 -21.58 -2.29 0.51
C SER A 301 -21.38 -3.46 1.46
N LEU A 302 -20.16 -3.67 1.91
CA LEU A 302 -19.81 -4.62 2.95
C LEU A 302 -19.49 -3.86 4.25
N VAL A 303 -20.29 -4.08 5.29
CA VAL A 303 -20.16 -3.43 6.62
C VAL A 303 -19.94 -1.91 6.53
N GLY A 304 -20.66 -1.25 5.61
CA GLY A 304 -20.57 0.20 5.40
C GLY A 304 -21.12 1.01 6.57
N LEU A 305 -20.53 2.18 6.79
CA LEU A 305 -21.06 3.18 7.74
C LEU A 305 -22.02 4.09 6.96
N PHE A 306 -23.27 4.22 7.40
CA PHE A 306 -24.28 5.00 6.68
C PHE A 306 -24.63 6.31 7.37
N ASP A 307 -24.27 6.46 8.65
CA ASP A 307 -24.37 7.70 9.43
C ASP A 307 -22.97 8.08 9.91
N LEU A 308 -22.49 9.24 9.46
CA LEU A 308 -21.16 9.78 9.79
C LEU A 308 -21.25 10.94 10.81
N ASN A 309 -22.42 11.13 11.47
CA ASN A 309 -22.64 12.14 12.50
C ASN A 309 -22.18 11.66 13.89
#